data_1c5743d68a9b03148efb6f9f2a1c8c33
#
_entry.id   1c5743d68a9b03148efb6f9f2a1c8c33
#
_cell.length_a   1.000
_cell.length_b   1.000
_cell.length_c   1.000
_cell.angle_alpha   90.00
_cell.angle_beta   90.00
_cell.angle_gamma   90.00
#
_symmetry.space_group_name_H-M   'P 1'
#
loop_
_entity.id
_entity.type
_entity.pdbx_description
1 polymer ?
#
loop_
_entity_poly.entity_id
_entity_poly.type
_entity_poly.pdbx_seq_one_letter_code
_entity_poly.pdbx_strand_id
1 'polypeptide(L)'
;EDEVLFINKIFDSKFFYDQTNLQNTLVSKNEIFNVPYKLTVKNDKFNKNIFTKFNSKKIRLDIESNTNYDDIVKKGLLDLLFINKNISLDYEIKKNSLNFYSKDKKKLNGLIDFKPFYLEANLNYDGISTKELFKRNSILIDLIKSEIFNSQNLNTNLNINIKDITNFSELNSLYLKISLEQGNITFSDSKIMWKEDLQIFLKDGLIVYDKDEISFLGRLIIDAKNIDNFYRSFQINKNYRKDLKQIEMDFVYNLNTNKFMFDNVKIDKTSSKKLDIFINNYNNTGKIF
;
A
#
# COMPACT_ATOMS: atom_id res chain seq x y z
N GLU A 1 3.13 -26.39 16.89
CA GLU A 1 4.29 -25.49 16.79
C GLU A 1 3.75 -24.08 16.75
N ASP A 2 4.11 -23.24 17.72
CA ASP A 2 3.71 -21.83 17.74
C ASP A 2 4.45 -21.09 16.62
N GLU A 3 3.73 -20.62 15.63
CA GLU A 3 4.31 -19.81 14.55
C GLU A 3 4.81 -18.48 15.10
N VAL A 4 6.09 -18.20 14.92
CA VAL A 4 6.71 -16.92 15.30
C VAL A 4 6.35 -15.87 14.26
N LEU A 5 5.42 -14.97 14.58
CA LEU A 5 5.03 -13.89 13.67
C LEU A 5 6.18 -12.88 13.45
N PHE A 6 6.83 -12.49 14.54
CA PHE A 6 7.95 -11.53 14.50
C PHE A 6 8.80 -11.62 15.78
N ILE A 7 10.02 -11.08 15.67
CA ILE A 7 10.92 -10.90 16.81
C ILE A 7 10.94 -9.41 17.15
N ASN A 8 10.58 -9.08 18.40
CA ASN A 8 10.68 -7.73 18.92
C ASN A 8 11.92 -7.60 19.78
N LYS A 9 12.85 -6.71 19.42
CA LYS A 9 14.01 -6.36 20.24
C LYS A 9 13.62 -5.24 21.19
N ILE A 10 13.89 -5.40 22.48
CA ILE A 10 13.64 -4.40 23.52
C ILE A 10 14.97 -3.85 23.96
N PHE A 11 15.23 -2.56 23.75
CA PHE A 11 16.50 -1.91 24.14
C PHE A 11 16.44 -1.26 25.51
N ASP A 12 15.26 -0.74 25.89
CA ASP A 12 15.04 -0.05 27.16
C ASP A 12 13.57 -0.20 27.55
N SER A 13 13.32 -0.49 28.82
CA SER A 13 11.96 -0.56 29.33
C SER A 13 11.89 -0.04 30.75
N LYS A 14 10.85 0.74 31.03
CA LYS A 14 10.54 1.29 32.36
C LYS A 14 9.10 0.97 32.69
N PHE A 15 8.92 0.43 33.88
CA PHE A 15 7.60 0.13 34.41
C PHE A 15 7.38 0.95 35.68
N PHE A 16 6.23 1.61 35.75
CA PHE A 16 5.80 2.40 36.90
C PHE A 16 4.46 1.89 37.37
N TYR A 17 4.32 1.76 38.70
CA TYR A 17 3.07 1.42 39.33
C TYR A 17 2.67 2.53 40.29
N ASP A 18 1.49 3.11 40.08
CA ASP A 18 0.87 4.06 41.01
C ASP A 18 -0.22 3.32 41.79
N GLN A 19 0.09 3.06 43.05
CA GLN A 19 -0.81 2.33 43.95
C GLN A 19 -2.04 3.15 44.30
N THR A 20 -1.92 4.46 44.39
CA THR A 20 -3.02 5.36 44.77
C THR A 20 -4.10 5.41 43.69
N ASN A 21 -3.68 5.52 42.43
CA ASN A 21 -4.57 5.61 41.28
C ASN A 21 -4.80 4.25 40.60
N LEU A 22 -4.23 3.16 41.10
CA LEU A 22 -4.26 1.82 40.51
C LEU A 22 -3.88 1.82 39.02
N GLN A 23 -2.87 2.63 38.67
CA GLN A 23 -2.39 2.78 37.32
C GLN A 23 -1.03 2.14 37.11
N ASN A 24 -0.88 1.42 36.00
CA ASN A 24 0.38 0.88 35.53
C ASN A 24 0.82 1.63 34.28
N THR A 25 2.09 2.00 34.18
CA THR A 25 2.65 2.60 32.97
C THR A 25 3.89 1.84 32.55
N LEU A 26 3.89 1.33 31.31
CA LEU A 26 5.04 0.76 30.64
C LEU A 26 5.50 1.72 29.54
N VAL A 27 6.79 2.04 29.54
CA VAL A 27 7.43 2.79 28.46
C VAL A 27 8.60 1.97 27.97
N SER A 28 8.67 1.71 26.65
CA SER A 28 9.77 0.94 26.10
C SER A 28 10.25 1.50 24.75
N LYS A 29 11.54 1.25 24.45
CA LYS A 29 12.16 1.47 23.15
C LYS A 29 12.42 0.12 22.51
N ASN A 30 11.91 -0.07 21.33
CA ASN A 30 11.88 -1.37 20.69
C ASN A 30 12.26 -1.26 19.23
N GLU A 31 12.50 -2.43 18.62
CA GLU A 31 12.68 -2.58 17.18
C GLU A 31 11.96 -3.85 16.71
N ILE A 32 11.19 -3.71 15.64
CA ILE A 32 10.52 -4.79 14.95
C ILE A 32 10.75 -4.63 13.45
N PHE A 33 11.14 -5.69 12.73
CA PHE A 33 11.44 -5.64 11.29
C PHE A 33 12.42 -4.50 10.93
N ASN A 34 13.46 -4.29 11.73
CA ASN A 34 14.41 -3.16 11.59
C ASN A 34 13.76 -1.76 11.67
N VAL A 35 12.54 -1.67 12.18
CA VAL A 35 11.84 -0.40 12.41
C VAL A 35 11.90 -0.06 13.91
N PRO A 36 12.66 0.95 14.33
CA PRO A 36 12.69 1.39 15.70
C PRO A 36 11.40 2.13 16.07
N TYR A 37 10.89 1.86 17.26
CA TYR A 37 9.70 2.51 17.79
C TYR A 37 9.73 2.68 19.29
N LYS A 38 8.95 3.63 19.79
CA LYS A 38 8.66 3.84 21.20
C LYS A 38 7.24 3.38 21.49
N LEU A 39 7.07 2.58 22.52
CA LEU A 39 5.76 2.14 23.02
C LEU A 39 5.52 2.72 24.41
N THR A 40 4.33 3.25 24.62
CA THR A 40 3.84 3.63 25.96
C THR A 40 2.49 2.97 26.15
N VAL A 41 2.33 2.22 27.23
CA VAL A 41 1.05 1.60 27.61
C VAL A 41 0.72 2.07 29.02
N LYS A 42 -0.46 2.66 29.20
CA LYS A 42 -1.00 3.03 30.51
C LYS A 42 -2.26 2.23 30.74
N ASN A 43 -2.29 1.48 31.82
CA ASN A 43 -3.48 0.71 32.23
C ASN A 43 -4.06 1.33 33.48
N ASP A 44 -5.24 1.92 33.34
CA ASP A 44 -6.05 2.44 34.44
C ASP A 44 -7.06 1.37 34.85
N LYS A 45 -6.76 0.68 35.95
CA LYS A 45 -7.61 -0.40 36.46
C LYS A 45 -8.90 0.12 37.07
N PHE A 46 -8.91 1.34 37.59
CA PHE A 46 -10.11 1.94 38.18
C PHE A 46 -11.14 2.26 37.10
N ASN A 47 -10.72 2.92 36.01
CA ASN A 47 -11.58 3.26 34.91
C ASN A 47 -11.68 2.16 33.85
N LYS A 48 -11.02 1.00 34.06
CA LYS A 48 -10.95 -0.12 33.09
C LYS A 48 -10.59 0.34 31.69
N ASN A 49 -9.56 1.18 31.61
CA ASN A 49 -9.11 1.78 30.36
C ASN A 49 -7.62 1.48 30.12
N ILE A 50 -7.25 1.16 28.90
CA ILE A 50 -5.88 1.03 28.43
C ILE A 50 -5.61 2.09 27.37
N PHE A 51 -4.70 3.02 27.67
CA PHE A 51 -4.14 3.92 26.69
C PHE A 51 -2.84 3.34 26.13
N THR A 52 -2.74 3.27 24.80
CA THR A 52 -1.55 2.81 24.10
C THR A 52 -1.08 3.88 23.14
N LYS A 53 0.22 4.21 23.17
CA LYS A 53 0.86 5.10 22.21
C LYS A 53 2.06 4.40 21.58
N PHE A 54 2.02 4.28 20.25
CA PHE A 54 3.11 3.79 19.43
C PHE A 54 3.64 4.95 18.58
N ASN A 55 4.96 5.14 18.54
CA ASN A 55 5.60 6.18 17.75
C ASN A 55 6.83 5.62 17.03
N SER A 56 6.88 5.71 15.72
CA SER A 56 8.04 5.42 14.90
C SER A 56 8.36 6.56 13.96
N LYS A 57 9.49 7.22 14.21
CA LYS A 57 9.99 8.31 13.36
C LYS A 57 10.46 7.81 12.00
N LYS A 58 10.99 6.58 11.92
CA LYS A 58 11.52 6.00 10.69
C LYS A 58 10.44 5.86 9.62
N ILE A 59 9.26 5.37 10.00
CA ILE A 59 8.12 5.19 9.09
C ILE A 59 7.08 6.30 9.23
N ARG A 60 7.36 7.37 9.99
CA ARG A 60 6.47 8.52 10.24
C ARG A 60 5.07 8.09 10.66
N LEU A 61 5.02 7.14 11.60
CA LEU A 61 3.79 6.56 12.10
C LEU A 61 3.63 6.85 13.58
N ASP A 62 2.53 7.50 13.93
CA ASP A 62 2.06 7.67 15.30
C ASP A 62 0.69 7.02 15.44
N ILE A 63 0.53 6.19 16.46
CA ILE A 63 -0.74 5.55 16.79
C ILE A 63 -1.03 5.82 18.25
N GLU A 64 -2.20 6.37 18.52
CA GLU A 64 -2.76 6.48 19.86
C GLU A 64 -4.06 5.71 19.95
N SER A 65 -4.23 4.94 21.01
CA SER A 65 -5.41 4.12 21.18
C SER A 65 -5.92 4.18 22.61
N ASN A 66 -7.21 4.34 22.77
CA ASN A 66 -7.93 4.22 24.02
C ASN A 66 -8.88 3.02 23.97
N THR A 67 -8.64 2.02 24.80
CA THR A 67 -9.41 0.79 24.87
C THR A 67 -10.16 0.69 26.20
N ASN A 68 -11.45 0.61 26.16
CA ASN A 68 -12.24 0.19 27.30
C ASN A 68 -12.33 -1.33 27.35
N TYR A 69 -12.03 -1.92 28.49
CA TYR A 69 -12.09 -3.37 28.64
C TYR A 69 -13.14 -3.74 29.69
N ASP A 70 -14.38 -3.83 29.24
CA ASP A 70 -15.45 -4.48 30.00
C ASP A 70 -15.74 -5.82 29.34
N ASP A 71 -15.59 -6.88 30.15
CA ASP A 71 -16.01 -8.25 29.85
C ASP A 71 -15.42 -8.92 28.58
N ILE A 72 -16.30 -9.33 27.64
CA ILE A 72 -15.96 -10.23 26.51
C ILE A 72 -15.41 -9.48 25.30
N VAL A 73 -15.82 -8.22 25.12
CA VAL A 73 -15.46 -7.40 23.95
C VAL A 73 -14.73 -6.15 24.41
N LYS A 74 -13.52 -5.93 23.86
CA LYS A 74 -12.79 -4.70 24.06
C LYS A 74 -13.05 -3.75 22.90
N LYS A 75 -13.52 -2.54 23.19
CA LYS A 75 -13.78 -1.51 22.19
C LYS A 75 -12.93 -0.29 22.44
N GLY A 76 -12.56 0.41 21.38
CA GLY A 76 -11.77 1.60 21.54
C GLY A 76 -11.74 2.48 20.31
N LEU A 77 -11.07 3.62 20.50
CA LEU A 77 -10.73 4.56 19.44
C LEU A 77 -9.24 4.47 19.18
N LEU A 78 -8.87 4.54 17.93
CA LEU A 78 -7.50 4.57 17.46
C LEU A 78 -7.32 5.79 16.57
N ASP A 79 -6.41 6.68 16.96
CA ASP A 79 -5.97 7.80 16.14
C ASP A 79 -4.63 7.47 15.53
N LEU A 80 -4.59 7.48 14.22
CA LEU A 80 -3.43 7.14 13.40
C LEU A 80 -2.99 8.37 12.63
N LEU A 81 -1.77 8.83 12.90
CA LEU A 81 -1.10 9.83 12.07
C LEU A 81 -0.12 9.11 11.16
N PHE A 82 -0.41 9.07 9.88
CA PHE A 82 0.43 8.46 8.86
C PHE A 82 0.61 9.39 7.67
N ILE A 83 1.86 9.68 7.30
CA ILE A 83 2.20 10.61 6.19
C ILE A 83 1.45 11.95 6.33
N ASN A 84 1.47 12.55 7.53
CA ASN A 84 0.79 13.82 7.84
C ASN A 84 -0.74 13.80 7.64
N LYS A 85 -1.35 12.62 7.59
CA LYS A 85 -2.82 12.46 7.57
C LYS A 85 -3.28 11.81 8.86
N ASN A 86 -4.25 12.47 9.51
CA ASN A 86 -4.92 11.91 10.67
C ASN A 86 -6.10 11.05 10.24
N ILE A 87 -6.15 9.83 10.74
CA ILE A 87 -7.24 8.89 10.53
C ILE A 87 -7.69 8.41 11.90
N SER A 88 -8.97 8.63 12.23
CA SER A 88 -9.57 8.09 13.46
C SER A 88 -10.43 6.89 13.13
N LEU A 89 -10.21 5.81 13.85
CA LEU A 89 -10.86 4.52 13.67
C LEU A 89 -11.52 4.08 14.96
N ASP A 90 -12.72 3.58 14.86
CA ASP A 90 -13.31 2.73 15.89
C ASP A 90 -12.84 1.30 15.71
N TYR A 91 -12.61 0.58 16.81
CA TYR A 91 -12.28 -0.83 16.73
C TYR A 91 -12.93 -1.67 17.82
N GLU A 92 -13.09 -2.95 17.51
CA GLU A 92 -13.56 -3.98 18.43
C GLU A 92 -12.60 -5.17 18.39
N ILE A 93 -12.14 -5.62 19.58
CA ILE A 93 -11.34 -6.84 19.72
C ILE A 93 -12.23 -7.94 20.28
N LYS A 94 -12.33 -9.06 19.56
CA LYS A 94 -13.06 -10.27 19.97
C LYS A 94 -12.13 -11.47 19.86
N LYS A 95 -11.84 -12.13 20.97
CA LYS A 95 -10.93 -13.30 21.01
C LYS A 95 -9.59 -12.99 20.29
N ASN A 96 -9.43 -13.52 19.09
CA ASN A 96 -8.20 -13.44 18.30
C ASN A 96 -8.30 -12.47 17.11
N SER A 97 -9.38 -11.71 16.99
CA SER A 97 -9.58 -10.78 15.88
C SER A 97 -9.85 -9.36 16.34
N LEU A 98 -9.43 -8.40 15.53
CA LEU A 98 -9.69 -6.97 15.67
C LEU A 98 -10.38 -6.48 14.41
N ASN A 99 -11.60 -6.00 14.55
CA ASN A 99 -12.31 -5.29 13.49
C ASN A 99 -12.12 -3.79 13.68
N PHE A 100 -11.80 -3.07 12.61
CA PHE A 100 -11.63 -1.62 12.65
C PHE A 100 -12.38 -0.94 11.51
N TYR A 101 -12.85 0.29 11.75
CA TYR A 101 -13.55 1.07 10.75
C TYR A 101 -13.47 2.58 11.07
N SER A 102 -13.42 3.40 10.03
CA SER A 102 -13.59 4.85 10.16
C SER A 102 -15.03 5.21 10.51
N LYS A 103 -15.28 6.42 11.01
CA LYS A 103 -16.65 6.92 11.28
C LYS A 103 -17.56 6.73 10.07
N ASP A 104 -17.06 7.03 8.88
CA ASP A 104 -17.68 6.61 7.63
C ASP A 104 -17.10 5.25 7.24
N LYS A 105 -17.80 4.18 7.63
CA LYS A 105 -17.38 2.79 7.38
C LYS A 105 -17.07 2.48 5.90
N LYS A 106 -17.59 3.30 4.98
CA LYS A 106 -17.31 3.14 3.55
C LYS A 106 -15.90 3.63 3.18
N LYS A 107 -15.30 4.54 3.98
CA LYS A 107 -13.97 5.07 3.66
C LYS A 107 -12.84 4.13 4.04
N LEU A 108 -12.91 3.53 5.22
CA LEU A 108 -11.90 2.59 5.69
C LEU A 108 -12.55 1.59 6.63
N ASN A 109 -12.36 0.32 6.34
CA ASN A 109 -12.73 -0.78 7.22
C ASN A 109 -11.76 -1.94 7.02
N GLY A 110 -11.66 -2.80 8.01
CA GLY A 110 -10.82 -3.98 7.91
C GLY A 110 -10.91 -4.89 9.11
N LEU A 111 -10.17 -5.98 9.00
CA LEU A 111 -10.06 -7.05 9.97
C LEU A 111 -8.59 -7.41 10.16
N ILE A 112 -8.18 -7.65 11.39
CA ILE A 112 -6.91 -8.30 11.74
C ILE A 112 -7.23 -9.57 12.50
N ASP A 113 -6.79 -10.72 11.98
CA ASP A 113 -6.70 -11.95 12.74
C ASP A 113 -5.29 -12.11 13.29
N PHE A 114 -5.17 -12.52 14.55
CA PHE A 114 -3.87 -12.66 15.21
C PHE A 114 -3.28 -14.07 15.14
N LYS A 115 -4.09 -15.06 14.79
CA LYS A 115 -3.69 -16.48 14.75
C LYS A 115 -4.43 -17.26 13.66
N PRO A 116 -3.80 -17.52 12.48
CA PRO A 116 -2.56 -16.91 11.98
C PRO A 116 -2.73 -15.41 11.73
N PHE A 117 -1.63 -14.67 11.64
CA PHE A 117 -1.75 -13.25 11.35
C PHE A 117 -2.25 -13.02 9.93
N TYR A 118 -3.34 -12.29 9.83
CA TYR A 118 -3.95 -11.89 8.57
C TYR A 118 -4.57 -10.51 8.70
N LEU A 119 -4.22 -9.62 7.80
CA LEU A 119 -4.80 -8.28 7.70
C LEU A 119 -5.60 -8.15 6.41
N GLU A 120 -6.86 -7.78 6.51
CA GLU A 120 -7.65 -7.35 5.37
C GLU A 120 -8.12 -5.91 5.58
N ALA A 121 -7.95 -5.06 4.56
CA ALA A 121 -8.44 -3.69 4.62
C ALA A 121 -8.99 -3.20 3.29
N ASN A 122 -10.08 -2.43 3.36
CA ASN A 122 -10.71 -1.74 2.24
C ASN A 122 -10.58 -0.23 2.48
N LEU A 123 -9.92 0.46 1.54
CA LEU A 123 -9.67 1.89 1.58
C LEU A 123 -10.34 2.55 0.39
N ASN A 124 -11.19 3.54 0.66
CA ASN A 124 -11.86 4.32 -0.38
C ASN A 124 -11.51 5.79 -0.21
N TYR A 125 -10.86 6.37 -1.20
CA TYR A 125 -10.45 7.76 -1.23
C TYR A 125 -11.19 8.52 -2.32
N ASP A 126 -11.62 9.74 -2.00
CA ASP A 126 -12.21 10.64 -3.01
C ASP A 126 -11.14 11.19 -3.96
N GLY A 127 -9.91 11.39 -3.47
CA GLY A 127 -8.79 11.80 -4.30
C GLY A 127 -7.44 11.57 -3.63
N ILE A 128 -6.41 11.32 -4.43
CA ILE A 128 -5.02 11.14 -3.98
C ILE A 128 -4.03 11.88 -4.88
N SER A 129 -2.98 12.40 -4.28
CA SER A 129 -1.84 12.98 -5.02
C SER A 129 -0.75 11.94 -5.23
N THR A 130 -0.46 11.62 -6.49
CA THR A 130 0.61 10.69 -6.84
C THR A 130 2.01 11.23 -6.52
N LYS A 131 2.18 12.56 -6.47
CA LYS A 131 3.47 13.19 -6.16
C LYS A 131 4.01 12.81 -4.78
N GLU A 132 3.13 12.54 -3.82
CA GLU A 132 3.55 12.19 -2.47
C GLU A 132 3.90 10.71 -2.33
N LEU A 133 3.25 9.85 -3.11
CA LEU A 133 3.44 8.39 -3.04
C LEU A 133 4.73 7.92 -3.74
N PHE A 134 5.10 8.56 -4.85
CA PHE A 134 6.20 8.11 -5.71
C PHE A 134 7.45 9.00 -5.64
N LYS A 135 7.60 9.83 -4.62
CA LYS A 135 8.86 10.55 -4.38
C LYS A 135 9.97 9.55 -4.01
N ARG A 136 11.20 9.83 -4.45
CA ARG A 136 12.41 9.03 -4.21
C ARG A 136 12.66 8.71 -2.72
N ASN A 137 12.18 9.55 -1.81
CA ASN A 137 12.20 9.36 -0.36
C ASN A 137 10.77 9.13 0.17
N SER A 138 9.94 8.41 -0.59
CA SER A 138 8.60 8.09 -0.13
C SER A 138 8.66 7.06 0.99
N ILE A 139 7.75 7.18 1.92
CA ILE A 139 7.58 6.22 3.01
C ILE A 139 7.28 4.80 2.47
N LEU A 140 6.70 4.70 1.27
CA LEU A 140 6.46 3.43 0.59
C LEU A 140 7.78 2.70 0.30
N ILE A 141 8.79 3.42 -0.20
CA ILE A 141 10.13 2.87 -0.44
C ILE A 141 10.79 2.48 0.89
N ASP A 142 10.65 3.30 1.93
CA ASP A 142 11.18 2.98 3.26
C ASP A 142 10.49 1.76 3.87
N LEU A 143 9.18 1.60 3.66
CA LEU A 143 8.44 0.41 4.08
C LEU A 143 8.85 -0.84 3.29
N ILE A 144 9.02 -0.73 1.98
CA ILE A 144 9.48 -1.85 1.13
C ILE A 144 10.90 -2.27 1.54
N LYS A 145 11.78 -1.30 1.85
CA LYS A 145 13.14 -1.55 2.35
C LYS A 145 13.19 -2.03 3.80
N SER A 146 12.13 -1.81 4.57
CA SER A 146 12.04 -2.43 5.90
C SER A 146 11.74 -3.91 5.72
N GLU A 147 12.27 -4.77 6.56
CA GLU A 147 12.02 -6.22 6.46
C GLU A 147 10.56 -6.63 6.78
N ILE A 148 9.65 -5.66 6.95
CA ILE A 148 8.23 -5.93 7.24
C ILE A 148 7.63 -6.82 6.14
N PHE A 149 7.89 -6.48 4.88
CA PHE A 149 7.32 -7.21 3.76
C PHE A 149 8.03 -8.53 3.44
N ASN A 150 9.20 -8.77 4.04
CA ASN A 150 9.92 -10.03 3.88
C ASN A 150 9.49 -11.08 4.92
N SER A 151 8.59 -10.73 5.85
CA SER A 151 8.09 -11.67 6.85
C SER A 151 7.19 -12.71 6.20
N GLN A 152 7.56 -13.98 6.33
CA GLN A 152 6.76 -15.10 5.81
C GLN A 152 5.43 -15.30 6.54
N ASN A 153 5.30 -14.76 7.74
CA ASN A 153 4.11 -14.90 8.58
C ASN A 153 3.17 -13.70 8.51
N LEU A 154 3.51 -12.68 7.71
CA LEU A 154 2.67 -11.50 7.50
C LEU A 154 1.84 -11.68 6.22
N ASN A 155 0.55 -11.97 6.40
CA ASN A 155 -0.38 -12.08 5.29
C ASN A 155 -1.32 -10.87 5.28
N THR A 156 -1.43 -10.21 4.13
CA THR A 156 -2.23 -8.99 4.02
C THR A 156 -2.93 -8.91 2.68
N ASN A 157 -4.21 -8.50 2.69
CA ASN A 157 -4.98 -8.16 1.50
C ASN A 157 -5.52 -6.73 1.62
N LEU A 158 -5.13 -5.87 0.68
CA LEU A 158 -5.56 -4.47 0.64
C LEU A 158 -6.33 -4.20 -0.65
N ASN A 159 -7.54 -3.69 -0.53
CA ASN A 159 -8.34 -3.18 -1.63
C ASN A 159 -8.38 -1.65 -1.53
N ILE A 160 -7.85 -0.95 -2.53
CA ILE A 160 -7.76 0.51 -2.55
C ILE A 160 -8.56 1.03 -3.74
N ASN A 161 -9.59 1.81 -3.46
CA ASN A 161 -10.38 2.52 -4.45
C ASN A 161 -10.12 4.02 -4.37
N ILE A 162 -9.76 4.63 -5.47
CA ILE A 162 -9.51 6.07 -5.58
C ILE A 162 -10.36 6.60 -6.72
N LYS A 163 -11.22 7.60 -6.46
CA LYS A 163 -12.08 8.16 -7.49
C LYS A 163 -11.31 9.10 -8.43
N ASP A 164 -10.49 9.99 -7.84
CA ASP A 164 -9.77 11.02 -8.58
C ASP A 164 -8.28 11.01 -8.27
N ILE A 165 -7.46 11.16 -9.32
CA ILE A 165 -6.02 11.30 -9.17
C ILE A 165 -5.66 12.76 -9.38
N THR A 166 -5.35 13.46 -8.28
CA THR A 166 -4.95 14.87 -8.35
C THR A 166 -3.60 14.99 -9.05
N ASN A 167 -3.45 15.98 -9.91
CA ASN A 167 -2.33 16.28 -10.81
C ASN A 167 -2.32 15.50 -12.15
N PHE A 168 -3.27 14.61 -12.39
CA PHE A 168 -3.47 13.95 -13.68
C PHE A 168 -4.97 13.91 -13.96
N SER A 169 -5.51 15.02 -14.48
CA SER A 169 -6.95 15.17 -14.78
C SER A 169 -7.49 14.11 -15.76
N GLU A 170 -6.60 13.49 -16.52
CA GLU A 170 -6.92 12.42 -17.45
C GLU A 170 -7.06 11.07 -16.77
N LEU A 171 -6.42 10.86 -15.62
CA LEU A 171 -6.47 9.59 -14.90
C LEU A 171 -7.51 9.66 -13.77
N ASN A 172 -8.43 8.74 -13.79
CA ASN A 172 -9.48 8.62 -12.78
C ASN A 172 -9.76 7.15 -12.45
N SER A 173 -10.51 6.93 -11.37
CA SER A 173 -10.97 5.61 -10.95
C SER A 173 -9.85 4.57 -10.88
N LEU A 174 -8.88 4.78 -9.99
CA LEU A 174 -7.85 3.78 -9.70
C LEU A 174 -8.39 2.75 -8.69
N TYR A 175 -8.32 1.49 -9.06
CA TYR A 175 -8.53 0.36 -8.19
C TYR A 175 -7.25 -0.46 -8.08
N LEU A 176 -6.77 -0.66 -6.84
CA LEU A 176 -5.60 -1.51 -6.56
C LEU A 176 -6.00 -2.63 -5.63
N LYS A 177 -5.65 -3.85 -5.99
CA LYS A 177 -5.73 -5.02 -5.14
C LYS A 177 -4.31 -5.52 -4.88
N ILE A 178 -3.88 -5.39 -3.64
CA ILE A 178 -2.51 -5.70 -3.21
C ILE A 178 -2.59 -6.85 -2.21
N SER A 179 -1.81 -7.90 -2.46
CA SER A 179 -1.64 -9.00 -1.51
C SER A 179 -0.18 -9.08 -1.09
N LEU A 180 0.03 -9.30 0.19
CA LEU A 180 1.31 -9.67 0.76
C LEU A 180 1.16 -11.08 1.33
N GLU A 181 1.86 -12.03 0.75
CA GLU A 181 1.83 -13.43 1.16
C GLU A 181 3.25 -13.99 1.12
N GLN A 182 3.68 -14.58 2.23
CA GLN A 182 5.01 -15.21 2.34
C GLN A 182 6.16 -14.31 1.87
N GLY A 183 6.09 -13.01 2.17
CA GLY A 183 7.10 -12.03 1.79
C GLY A 183 7.01 -11.51 0.35
N ASN A 184 6.03 -11.95 -0.44
CA ASN A 184 5.83 -11.48 -1.81
C ASN A 184 4.71 -10.43 -1.86
N ILE A 185 5.01 -9.26 -2.44
CA ILE A 185 4.01 -8.21 -2.68
C ILE A 185 3.52 -8.35 -4.12
N THR A 186 2.25 -8.72 -4.25
CA THR A 186 1.62 -8.92 -5.56
C THR A 186 0.48 -7.94 -5.78
N PHE A 187 0.22 -7.61 -7.05
CA PHE A 187 -0.89 -6.78 -7.50
C PHE A 187 -1.73 -7.61 -8.48
N SER A 188 -2.96 -7.87 -8.13
CA SER A 188 -3.91 -8.60 -8.96
C SER A 188 -5.11 -7.73 -9.29
N ASP A 189 -5.68 -7.92 -10.48
CA ASP A 189 -6.94 -7.27 -10.91
C ASP A 189 -6.99 -5.75 -10.69
N SER A 190 -5.82 -5.11 -10.68
CA SER A 190 -5.70 -3.67 -10.50
C SER A 190 -5.99 -2.95 -11.82
N LYS A 191 -6.67 -1.81 -11.74
CA LYS A 191 -7.07 -1.05 -12.93
C LYS A 191 -7.06 0.44 -12.69
N ILE A 192 -6.79 1.19 -13.76
CA ILE A 192 -6.91 2.64 -13.82
C ILE A 192 -7.65 3.05 -15.09
N MET A 193 -8.44 4.11 -15.01
CA MET A 193 -9.14 4.68 -16.16
C MET A 193 -8.39 5.90 -16.68
N TRP A 194 -8.19 5.98 -17.99
CA TRP A 194 -7.82 7.21 -18.68
C TRP A 194 -9.09 7.85 -19.23
N LYS A 195 -9.63 8.84 -18.53
CA LYS A 195 -10.98 9.37 -18.78
C LYS A 195 -11.98 8.20 -18.84
N GLU A 196 -12.86 8.20 -19.83
CA GLU A 196 -13.76 7.09 -20.15
C GLU A 196 -13.29 6.28 -21.37
N ASP A 197 -12.16 6.68 -21.95
CA ASP A 197 -11.71 6.25 -23.28
C ASP A 197 -10.82 4.99 -23.21
N LEU A 198 -9.95 4.88 -22.19
CA LEU A 198 -9.07 3.73 -22.03
C LEU A 198 -9.22 3.12 -20.65
N GLN A 199 -9.12 1.80 -20.61
CA GLN A 199 -8.96 1.03 -19.38
C GLN A 199 -7.56 0.40 -19.35
N ILE A 200 -6.81 0.67 -18.31
CA ILE A 200 -5.47 0.11 -18.12
C ILE A 200 -5.57 -0.88 -16.97
N PHE A 201 -5.29 -2.15 -17.25
CA PHE A 201 -5.24 -3.23 -16.27
C PHE A 201 -3.80 -3.58 -15.97
N LEU A 202 -3.51 -3.79 -14.71
CA LEU A 202 -2.28 -4.39 -14.24
C LEU A 202 -2.56 -5.84 -13.87
N LYS A 203 -1.87 -6.77 -14.53
CA LYS A 203 -1.90 -8.21 -14.22
C LYS A 203 -0.53 -8.67 -13.78
N ASP A 204 -0.53 -9.68 -12.91
CA ASP A 204 0.68 -10.34 -12.45
C ASP A 204 1.74 -9.35 -11.93
N GLY A 205 1.27 -8.26 -11.30
CA GLY A 205 2.15 -7.26 -10.72
C GLY A 205 2.91 -7.84 -9.52
N LEU A 206 4.23 -7.63 -9.47
CA LEU A 206 5.10 -8.14 -8.41
C LEU A 206 6.17 -7.10 -8.08
N ILE A 207 6.38 -6.85 -6.78
CA ILE A 207 7.55 -6.11 -6.32
C ILE A 207 8.66 -7.11 -6.00
N VAL A 208 9.79 -6.95 -6.64
CA VAL A 208 11.01 -7.73 -6.38
C VAL A 208 12.04 -6.83 -5.73
N TYR A 209 12.61 -7.32 -4.65
CA TYR A 209 13.70 -6.69 -3.93
C TYR A 209 14.95 -7.55 -4.08
N ASP A 210 15.97 -7.04 -4.75
CA ASP A 210 17.27 -7.69 -4.89
C ASP A 210 18.36 -6.72 -4.40
N LYS A 211 19.04 -7.09 -3.31
CA LYS A 211 20.08 -6.30 -2.64
C LYS A 211 19.59 -4.88 -2.32
N ASP A 212 19.96 -3.89 -3.14
CA ASP A 212 19.57 -2.49 -2.98
C ASP A 212 18.61 -2.01 -4.07
N GLU A 213 18.25 -2.88 -5.01
CA GLU A 213 17.36 -2.55 -6.11
C GLU A 213 15.95 -3.02 -5.85
N ILE A 214 15.00 -2.11 -6.05
CA ILE A 214 13.57 -2.40 -5.98
C ILE A 214 12.99 -2.26 -7.37
N SER A 215 12.41 -3.34 -7.87
CA SER A 215 11.77 -3.37 -9.17
C SER A 215 10.30 -3.75 -9.04
N PHE A 216 9.45 -3.05 -9.77
CA PHE A 216 8.05 -3.39 -9.95
C PHE A 216 7.88 -3.93 -11.36
N LEU A 217 7.45 -5.16 -11.48
CA LEU A 217 7.26 -5.82 -12.76
C LEU A 217 5.82 -6.33 -12.87
N GLY A 218 5.37 -6.53 -14.09
CA GLY A 218 4.03 -7.02 -14.35
C GLY A 218 3.66 -6.88 -15.82
N ARG A 219 2.41 -7.17 -16.10
CA ARG A 219 1.80 -7.03 -17.42
C ARG A 219 0.76 -5.94 -17.42
N LEU A 220 0.88 -4.98 -18.34
CA LEU A 220 -0.13 -3.98 -18.63
C LEU A 220 -0.99 -4.41 -19.83
N ILE A 221 -2.30 -4.29 -19.67
CA ILE A 221 -3.26 -4.46 -20.74
C ILE A 221 -4.04 -3.15 -20.85
N ILE A 222 -3.97 -2.49 -21.99
CA ILE A 222 -4.66 -1.24 -22.27
C ILE A 222 -5.77 -1.53 -23.27
N ASP A 223 -7.02 -1.46 -22.81
CA ASP A 223 -8.20 -1.61 -23.65
C ASP A 223 -8.72 -0.25 -24.07
N ALA A 224 -8.81 -0.02 -25.36
CA ALA A 224 -9.32 1.21 -25.95
C ALA A 224 -10.81 1.10 -26.24
N LYS A 225 -11.64 1.90 -25.57
CA LYS A 225 -13.07 2.07 -25.88
C LYS A 225 -13.27 3.14 -26.95
N ASN A 226 -12.52 4.23 -26.84
CA ASN A 226 -12.55 5.33 -27.78
C ASN A 226 -11.14 5.85 -28.05
N ILE A 227 -10.42 5.22 -28.97
CA ILE A 227 -9.04 5.57 -29.29
C ILE A 227 -8.91 6.94 -29.96
N ASP A 228 -9.95 7.41 -30.64
CA ASP A 228 -9.91 8.71 -31.33
C ASP A 228 -9.76 9.87 -30.34
N ASN A 229 -10.43 9.82 -29.18
CA ASN A 229 -10.28 10.83 -28.15
C ASN A 229 -8.86 10.84 -27.56
N PHE A 230 -8.26 9.67 -27.38
CA PHE A 230 -6.87 9.54 -26.97
C PHE A 230 -5.93 10.19 -27.98
N TYR A 231 -6.09 9.89 -29.28
CA TYR A 231 -5.31 10.50 -30.35
C TYR A 231 -5.45 12.04 -30.38
N ARG A 232 -6.65 12.56 -30.14
CA ARG A 232 -6.89 14.01 -30.05
C ARG A 232 -6.21 14.63 -28.84
N SER A 233 -6.26 13.99 -27.68
CA SER A 233 -5.62 14.48 -26.45
C SER A 233 -4.10 14.63 -26.61
N PHE A 234 -3.47 13.73 -27.37
CA PHE A 234 -2.05 13.78 -27.69
C PHE A 234 -1.74 14.50 -29.01
N GLN A 235 -2.71 15.15 -29.65
CA GLN A 235 -2.55 15.88 -30.90
C GLN A 235 -1.92 15.05 -32.04
N ILE A 236 -2.18 13.73 -32.05
CA ILE A 236 -1.66 12.84 -33.10
C ILE A 236 -2.34 13.17 -34.42
N ASN A 237 -1.54 13.39 -35.47
CA ASN A 237 -2.03 13.71 -36.79
C ASN A 237 -2.93 12.57 -37.32
N LYS A 238 -4.03 12.94 -37.99
CA LYS A 238 -5.02 11.99 -38.52
C LYS A 238 -4.39 10.90 -39.40
N ASN A 239 -3.37 11.23 -40.19
CA ASN A 239 -2.68 10.28 -41.07
C ASN A 239 -1.97 9.12 -40.33
N TYR A 240 -1.71 9.29 -39.02
CA TYR A 240 -1.06 8.29 -38.17
C TYR A 240 -2.05 7.56 -37.25
N ARG A 241 -3.31 7.98 -37.23
CA ARG A 241 -4.34 7.34 -36.42
C ARG A 241 -4.75 6.01 -37.03
N LYS A 242 -4.60 4.95 -36.28
CA LYS A 242 -5.06 3.61 -36.67
C LYS A 242 -6.13 3.17 -35.70
N ASP A 243 -7.04 2.34 -36.14
CA ASP A 243 -7.94 1.63 -35.25
C ASP A 243 -7.08 0.72 -34.36
N LEU A 244 -7.23 0.90 -33.05
CA LEU A 244 -6.48 0.17 -32.04
C LEU A 244 -7.46 -0.19 -30.94
N LYS A 245 -7.54 -1.47 -30.59
CA LYS A 245 -8.45 -1.99 -29.56
C LYS A 245 -7.73 -2.33 -28.28
N GLN A 246 -6.54 -2.94 -28.38
CA GLN A 246 -5.83 -3.41 -27.21
C GLN A 246 -4.31 -3.28 -27.39
N ILE A 247 -3.61 -2.92 -26.33
CA ILE A 247 -2.15 -3.05 -26.22
C ILE A 247 -1.86 -3.91 -25.01
N GLU A 248 -1.03 -4.93 -25.18
CA GLU A 248 -0.45 -5.74 -24.09
C GLU A 248 1.05 -5.51 -24.05
N MET A 249 1.61 -5.40 -22.86
CA MET A 249 3.05 -5.28 -22.68
C MET A 249 3.47 -5.78 -21.31
N ASP A 250 4.61 -6.45 -21.24
CA ASP A 250 5.31 -6.69 -20.01
C ASP A 250 6.19 -5.48 -19.67
N PHE A 251 6.32 -5.14 -18.40
CA PHE A 251 7.14 -4.02 -17.97
C PHE A 251 7.97 -4.35 -16.74
N VAL A 252 9.10 -3.67 -16.63
CA VAL A 252 9.91 -3.58 -15.42
C VAL A 252 10.13 -2.10 -15.11
N TYR A 253 9.71 -1.67 -13.94
CA TYR A 253 9.96 -0.33 -13.44
C TYR A 253 10.93 -0.38 -12.27
N ASN A 254 12.13 0.14 -12.44
CA ASN A 254 13.11 0.26 -11.37
C ASN A 254 12.80 1.51 -10.54
N LEU A 255 12.39 1.31 -9.27
CA LEU A 255 11.98 2.38 -8.36
C LEU A 255 13.16 3.26 -7.91
N ASN A 256 14.40 2.75 -7.96
CA ASN A 256 15.58 3.48 -7.55
C ASN A 256 16.02 4.50 -8.61
N THR A 257 15.94 4.09 -9.87
CA THR A 257 16.38 4.89 -11.03
C THR A 257 15.25 5.60 -11.75
N ASN A 258 13.98 5.28 -11.42
CA ASN A 258 12.76 5.72 -12.13
C ASN A 258 12.78 5.36 -13.63
N LYS A 259 13.36 4.21 -13.97
CA LYS A 259 13.48 3.75 -15.35
C LYS A 259 12.45 2.68 -15.63
N PHE A 260 11.67 2.87 -16.72
CA PHE A 260 10.81 1.85 -17.30
C PHE A 260 11.55 1.11 -18.41
N MET A 261 11.31 -0.19 -18.47
CA MET A 261 11.65 -1.06 -19.60
C MET A 261 10.39 -1.83 -19.97
N PHE A 262 10.19 -2.02 -21.27
CA PHE A 262 9.06 -2.76 -21.80
C PHE A 262 9.52 -3.95 -22.63
N ASP A 263 8.73 -5.01 -22.62
CA ASP A 263 8.99 -6.22 -23.40
C ASP A 263 7.65 -6.85 -23.84
N ASN A 264 7.72 -7.80 -24.77
CA ASN A 264 6.57 -8.58 -25.23
C ASN A 264 5.38 -7.72 -25.67
N VAL A 265 5.65 -6.56 -26.30
CA VAL A 265 4.59 -5.61 -26.70
C VAL A 265 3.80 -6.17 -27.87
N LYS A 266 2.48 -6.23 -27.70
CA LYS A 266 1.51 -6.66 -28.72
C LYS A 266 0.46 -5.59 -28.91
N ILE A 267 0.11 -5.34 -30.17
CA ILE A 267 -1.01 -4.48 -30.57
C ILE A 267 -2.06 -5.37 -31.21
N ASP A 268 -3.27 -5.34 -30.69
CA ASP A 268 -4.38 -6.19 -31.14
C ASP A 268 -3.96 -7.67 -31.26
N LYS A 269 -3.26 -8.17 -30.24
CA LYS A 269 -2.70 -9.53 -30.11
C LYS A 269 -1.58 -9.87 -31.11
N THR A 270 -1.09 -8.89 -31.89
CA THR A 270 -0.01 -9.10 -32.86
C THR A 270 1.27 -8.39 -32.42
N SER A 271 2.42 -9.02 -32.64
CA SER A 271 3.75 -8.39 -32.52
C SER A 271 4.32 -8.12 -33.93
N SER A 272 5.28 -7.21 -34.02
CA SER A 272 6.00 -6.96 -35.26
C SER A 272 7.46 -6.61 -35.01
N LYS A 273 8.36 -7.01 -35.94
CA LYS A 273 9.78 -6.66 -35.85
C LYS A 273 10.05 -5.15 -35.73
N LYS A 274 9.21 -4.32 -36.35
CA LYS A 274 9.33 -2.85 -36.24
C LYS A 274 9.03 -2.37 -34.82
N LEU A 275 8.02 -2.97 -34.18
CA LEU A 275 7.65 -2.66 -32.80
C LEU A 275 8.77 -3.10 -31.84
N ASP A 276 9.31 -4.30 -32.04
CA ASP A 276 10.41 -4.82 -31.20
C ASP A 276 11.67 -3.93 -31.30
N ILE A 277 12.03 -3.47 -32.52
CA ILE A 277 13.12 -2.53 -32.72
C ILE A 277 12.87 -1.21 -31.99
N PHE A 278 11.65 -0.68 -32.08
CA PHE A 278 11.24 0.56 -31.41
C PHE A 278 11.37 0.42 -29.90
N ILE A 279 10.84 -0.66 -29.31
CA ILE A 279 10.88 -0.94 -27.88
C ILE A 279 12.34 -1.10 -27.40
N ASN A 280 13.17 -1.85 -28.13
CA ASN A 280 14.59 -2.01 -27.80
C ASN A 280 15.33 -0.67 -27.82
N ASN A 281 15.05 0.20 -28.78
CA ASN A 281 15.63 1.54 -28.80
C ASN A 281 15.20 2.39 -27.60
N TYR A 282 13.92 2.34 -27.25
CA TYR A 282 13.41 3.02 -26.05
C TYR A 282 14.09 2.50 -24.78
N ASN A 283 14.19 1.19 -24.58
CA ASN A 283 14.79 0.58 -23.41
C ASN A 283 16.27 0.99 -23.25
N ASN A 284 16.99 1.13 -24.37
CA ASN A 284 18.42 1.49 -24.37
C ASN A 284 18.63 3.00 -24.15
N THR A 285 17.80 3.84 -24.69
CA THR A 285 18.02 5.30 -24.70
C THR A 285 17.16 6.05 -23.70
N GLY A 286 16.04 5.49 -23.30
CA GLY A 286 15.01 6.17 -22.50
C GLY A 286 14.31 7.32 -23.25
N LYS A 287 14.51 7.40 -24.57
CA LYS A 287 13.91 8.44 -25.43
C LYS A 287 13.13 7.80 -26.58
N ILE A 288 12.01 8.42 -26.88
CA ILE A 288 11.24 8.13 -28.09
C ILE A 288 11.80 9.07 -29.18
N PHE A 289 12.37 8.51 -30.24
CA PHE A 289 12.84 9.26 -31.41
C PHE A 289 11.74 9.30 -32.49
#